data_10cccc2f776bc907e1082d4e7f891b69
#
_entry.id   10cccc2f776bc907e1082d4e7f891b69
#
_cell.length_a   1.000
_cell.length_b   1.000
_cell.length_c   1.000
_cell.angle_alpha   90.00
_cell.angle_beta   90.00
_cell.angle_gamma   90.00
#
_symmetry.space_group_name_H-M   'P 1'
#
loop_
_entity.id
_entity.type
_entity.pdbx_description
1 polymer ?
#
loop_
_entity_poly.entity_id
_entity_poly.type
_entity_poly.pdbx_seq_one_letter_code
_entity_poly.pdbx_strand_id
1 'polypeptide(L)'
;MDLSGSFSSLEIAEAAISKALHNNREWIKLWAASKPRHNMTISYDMGKTVGYVVQKGSNTVYKATKIRVALKYQTYNNKPYYIITSFPDK
;
A
#
# COMPACT_ATOMS: atom_id res chain seq x y z
N MET A 1 13.55 -8.64 -2.34
CA MET A 1 12.48 -8.33 -3.29
C MET A 1 13.08 -7.77 -4.56
N ASP A 2 12.69 -8.32 -5.70
CA ASP A 2 13.33 -8.01 -6.98
C ASP A 2 12.70 -6.83 -7.72
N LEU A 3 11.72 -6.19 -7.10
CA LEU A 3 11.03 -5.05 -7.69
C LEU A 3 11.21 -3.82 -6.83
N SER A 4 11.40 -2.69 -7.47
CA SER A 4 11.32 -1.40 -6.82
C SER A 4 10.36 -0.52 -7.61
N GLY A 5 9.59 0.30 -6.91
CA GLY A 5 8.58 1.09 -7.56
C GLY A 5 8.52 2.52 -7.06
N SER A 6 7.97 3.38 -7.90
CA SER A 6 7.70 4.75 -7.51
C SER A 6 6.36 5.20 -8.10
N PHE A 7 5.65 6.02 -7.34
CA PHE A 7 4.40 6.61 -7.80
C PHE A 7 4.65 7.72 -8.80
N SER A 8 3.69 7.93 -9.70
CA SER A 8 3.79 8.97 -10.72
C SER A 8 3.77 10.38 -10.13
N SER A 9 3.06 10.57 -9.01
CA SER A 9 3.01 11.83 -8.29
C SER A 9 2.56 11.60 -6.87
N LEU A 10 2.78 12.60 -6.00
CA LEU A 10 2.31 12.55 -4.61
C LEU A 10 0.78 12.50 -4.56
N GLU A 11 0.10 13.26 -5.42
CA GLU A 11 -1.36 13.26 -5.47
C GLU A 11 -1.93 11.89 -5.82
N ILE A 12 -1.31 11.23 -6.80
CA ILE A 12 -1.71 9.88 -7.19
C ILE A 12 -1.46 8.90 -6.05
N ALA A 13 -0.31 9.02 -5.38
CA ALA A 13 0.02 8.16 -4.23
C ALA A 13 -1.01 8.32 -3.11
N GLU A 14 -1.33 9.54 -2.75
CA GLU A 14 -2.30 9.82 -1.69
C GLU A 14 -3.69 9.30 -2.03
N ALA A 15 -4.13 9.50 -3.27
CA ALA A 15 -5.44 9.00 -3.72
C ALA A 15 -5.48 7.47 -3.69
N ALA A 16 -4.41 6.82 -4.12
CA ALA A 16 -4.33 5.37 -4.13
C ALA A 16 -4.33 4.79 -2.71
N ILE A 17 -3.57 5.39 -1.80
CA ILE A 17 -3.53 4.99 -0.39
C ILE A 17 -4.92 5.14 0.23
N SER A 18 -5.59 6.27 0.02
CA SER A 18 -6.94 6.50 0.54
C SER A 18 -7.93 5.46 0.03
N LYS A 19 -7.87 5.14 -1.25
CA LYS A 19 -8.74 4.11 -1.85
C LYS A 19 -8.47 2.73 -1.26
N ALA A 20 -7.20 2.37 -1.10
CA ALA A 20 -6.81 1.09 -0.53
C ALA A 20 -7.31 0.94 0.91
N LEU A 21 -7.13 1.98 1.73
CA LEU A 21 -7.60 1.99 3.11
C LEU A 21 -9.13 1.90 3.19
N HIS A 22 -9.82 2.70 2.39
CA HIS A 22 -11.28 2.71 2.38
C HIS A 22 -11.85 1.36 1.93
N ASN A 23 -11.31 0.80 0.85
CA ASN A 23 -11.78 -0.47 0.30
C ASN A 23 -11.53 -1.65 1.23
N ASN A 24 -10.51 -1.57 2.06
CA ASN A 24 -10.13 -2.64 2.99
C ASN A 24 -10.51 -2.30 4.45
N ARG A 25 -11.34 -1.29 4.69
CA ARG A 25 -11.63 -0.80 6.04
C ARG A 25 -12.18 -1.85 6.99
N GLU A 26 -12.99 -2.78 6.50
CA GLU A 26 -13.55 -3.84 7.34
C GLU A 26 -12.46 -4.84 7.77
N TRP A 27 -11.57 -5.19 6.86
CA TRP A 27 -10.43 -6.05 7.17
C TRP A 27 -9.49 -5.40 8.18
N ILE A 28 -9.21 -4.11 8.00
CA ILE A 28 -8.35 -3.35 8.90
C ILE A 28 -8.98 -3.30 10.29
N LYS A 29 -10.28 -3.06 10.36
CA LYS A 29 -11.03 -3.00 11.60
C LYS A 29 -10.97 -4.33 12.35
N LEU A 30 -11.19 -5.44 11.66
CA LEU A 30 -11.11 -6.78 12.25
C LEU A 30 -9.69 -7.09 12.71
N TRP A 31 -8.70 -6.77 11.91
CA TRP A 31 -7.30 -6.97 12.24
C TRP A 31 -6.92 -6.17 13.49
N ALA A 32 -7.25 -4.90 13.55
CA ALA A 32 -6.95 -4.04 14.69
C ALA A 32 -7.66 -4.51 15.97
N ALA A 33 -8.90 -4.99 15.84
CA ALA A 33 -9.67 -5.50 16.97
C ALA A 33 -9.06 -6.76 17.58
N SER A 34 -8.32 -7.54 16.78
CA SER A 34 -7.67 -8.76 17.26
C SER A 34 -6.37 -8.50 18.03
N LYS A 35 -5.94 -7.26 18.15
CA LYS A 35 -4.67 -6.86 18.79
C LYS A 35 -3.49 -7.64 18.22
N PRO A 36 -3.23 -7.53 16.91
CA PRO A 36 -2.27 -8.39 16.22
C PRO A 36 -0.82 -8.09 16.61
N ARG A 37 0.02 -9.11 16.49
CA ARG A 37 1.46 -9.00 16.74
C ARG A 37 2.27 -8.87 15.45
N HIS A 38 1.61 -8.91 14.31
CA HIS A 38 2.26 -8.83 13.01
C HIS A 38 1.64 -7.74 12.15
N ASN A 39 2.39 -7.28 11.20
CA ASN A 39 1.93 -6.24 10.28
C ASN A 39 0.92 -6.81 9.29
N MET A 40 0.06 -5.94 8.77
CA MET A 40 -0.91 -6.29 7.75
C MET A 40 -0.54 -5.58 6.45
N THR A 41 -0.62 -6.30 5.35
CA THR A 41 -0.45 -5.69 4.02
C THR A 41 -1.78 -5.77 3.30
N ILE A 42 -2.26 -4.62 2.82
CA ILE A 42 -3.46 -4.54 2.01
C ILE A 42 -3.08 -4.13 0.59
N SER A 43 -3.93 -4.46 -0.36
CA SER A 43 -3.72 -4.09 -1.75
C SER A 43 -5.02 -3.61 -2.37
N TYR A 44 -4.89 -2.83 -3.45
CA TYR A 44 -6.03 -2.34 -4.19
C TYR A 44 -5.59 -2.05 -5.63
N ASP A 45 -6.43 -2.44 -6.58
CA ASP A 45 -6.18 -2.16 -8.00
C ASP A 45 -6.97 -0.92 -8.38
N MET A 46 -6.27 0.15 -8.73
CA MET A 46 -6.88 1.42 -9.12
C MET A 46 -7.49 1.39 -10.52
N GLY A 47 -7.17 0.36 -11.32
CA GLY A 47 -7.65 0.26 -12.69
C GLY A 47 -7.00 1.25 -13.66
N LYS A 48 -6.02 2.01 -13.19
CA LYS A 48 -5.27 2.95 -14.01
C LYS A 48 -3.84 3.03 -13.49
N THR A 49 -2.93 3.53 -14.32
CA THR A 49 -1.52 3.64 -13.93
C THR A 49 -1.36 4.58 -12.74
N VAL A 50 -0.76 4.08 -11.66
CA VAL A 50 -0.46 4.86 -10.46
C VAL A 50 1.04 5.09 -10.30
N GLY A 51 1.86 4.33 -10.99
CA GLY A 51 3.31 4.44 -10.91
C GLY A 51 3.97 3.43 -11.81
N TYR A 52 5.24 3.20 -11.56
CA TYR A 52 6.07 2.30 -12.36
C TYR A 52 6.87 1.39 -11.45
N VAL A 53 7.11 0.18 -11.91
CA VAL A 53 7.88 -0.83 -11.19
C VAL A 53 9.03 -1.28 -12.10
N VAL A 54 10.23 -1.30 -11.54
CA VAL A 54 11.42 -1.74 -12.26
C VAL A 54 11.89 -3.05 -11.65
N GLN A 55 12.09 -4.06 -12.50
CA GLN A 55 12.62 -5.33 -12.04
C GLN A 55 14.12 -5.22 -11.82
N LYS A 56 14.58 -5.66 -10.64
CA LYS A 56 16.01 -5.63 -10.29
C LYS A 56 16.80 -6.55 -11.23
N GLY A 57 17.94 -6.04 -11.72
CA GLY A 57 18.77 -6.78 -12.66
C GLY A 57 18.30 -6.72 -14.10
N SER A 58 17.26 -5.92 -14.37
CA SER A 58 16.70 -5.73 -15.70
C SER A 58 16.41 -4.24 -15.89
N ASN A 59 16.42 -3.79 -17.15
CA ASN A 59 16.03 -2.43 -17.49
C ASN A 59 14.54 -2.33 -17.84
N THR A 60 13.78 -3.39 -17.58
CA THR A 60 12.36 -3.42 -17.92
C THR A 60 11.55 -2.62 -16.89
N VAL A 61 10.74 -1.69 -17.39
CA VAL A 61 9.85 -0.87 -16.58
C VAL A 61 8.41 -1.29 -16.86
N TYR A 62 7.66 -1.58 -15.80
CA TYR A 62 6.26 -1.98 -15.91
C TYR A 62 5.37 -0.88 -15.35
N LYS A 63 4.26 -0.62 -16.02
CA LYS A 63 3.22 0.24 -15.47
C LYS A 63 2.51 -0.48 -14.34
N ALA A 64 2.37 0.19 -13.20
CA ALA A 64 1.70 -0.36 -12.04
C ALA A 64 0.32 0.24 -11.89
N THR A 65 -0.69 -0.61 -11.73
CA THR A 65 -2.08 -0.18 -11.49
C THR A 65 -2.53 -0.47 -10.07
N LYS A 66 -1.76 -1.27 -9.35
CA LYS A 66 -2.08 -1.69 -7.99
C LYS A 66 -1.22 -0.96 -6.98
N ILE A 67 -1.74 -0.87 -5.76
CA ILE A 67 -0.99 -0.32 -4.63
C ILE A 67 -0.99 -1.35 -3.50
N ARG A 68 0.14 -1.44 -2.80
CA ARG A 68 0.26 -2.19 -1.56
C ARG A 68 0.58 -1.24 -0.43
N VAL A 69 -0.08 -1.44 0.70
CA VAL A 69 0.12 -0.61 1.89
C VAL A 69 0.35 -1.54 3.07
N ALA A 70 1.47 -1.34 3.76
CA ALA A 70 1.80 -2.10 4.96
C ALA A 70 1.41 -1.29 6.19
N LEU A 71 0.68 -1.93 7.10
CA LEU A 71 0.17 -1.32 8.32
C LEU A 71 0.77 -2.02 9.53
N LYS A 72 1.06 -1.25 10.58
CA LYS A 72 1.52 -1.77 11.85
C LYS A 72 0.51 -1.45 12.94
N TYR A 73 0.15 -2.44 13.76
CA TYR A 73 -0.73 -2.24 14.90
C TYR A 73 0.07 -1.64 16.05
N GLN A 74 -0.13 -0.36 16.27
CA GLN A 74 0.47 0.38 17.38
C GLN A 74 -0.30 1.69 17.52
N THR A 75 -0.70 2.02 18.74
CA THR A 75 -1.42 3.28 18.96
C THR A 75 -0.52 4.46 18.65
N TYR A 76 -1.00 5.32 17.77
CA TYR A 76 -0.29 6.52 17.34
C TYR A 76 -1.30 7.61 17.00
N ASN A 77 -1.16 8.78 17.61
CA ASN A 77 -2.11 9.90 17.44
C ASN A 77 -3.58 9.48 17.60
N ASN A 78 -3.86 8.68 18.64
CA ASN A 78 -5.19 8.16 18.97
C ASN A 78 -5.77 7.22 17.91
N LYS A 79 -4.92 6.70 17.01
CA LYS A 79 -5.31 5.68 16.05
C LYS A 79 -4.66 4.35 16.39
N PRO A 80 -5.33 3.22 16.12
CA PRO A 80 -4.80 1.90 16.49
C PRO A 80 -3.70 1.40 15.58
N TYR A 81 -3.44 2.06 14.46
CA TYR A 81 -2.43 1.63 13.50
C TYR A 81 -1.83 2.82 12.76
N TYR A 82 -0.71 2.58 12.10
CA TYR A 82 -0.14 3.56 11.18
C TYR A 82 0.44 2.87 9.96
N ILE A 83 0.64 3.65 8.88
CA ILE A 83 1.21 3.16 7.64
C ILE A 83 2.73 3.13 7.78
N ILE A 84 3.33 1.95 7.58
CA ILE A 84 4.77 1.80 7.58
C ILE A 84 5.33 2.22 6.22
N THR A 85 4.74 1.72 5.16
CA THR A 85 5.17 1.97 3.80
C THR A 85 4.05 1.70 2.82
N SER A 86 4.15 2.29 1.65
CA SER A 86 3.27 2.01 0.53
C SER A 86 4.08 2.03 -0.75
N PHE A 87 3.69 1.23 -1.72
CA PHE A 87 4.40 1.17 -2.99
C PHE A 87 3.48 0.68 -4.10
N PRO A 88 3.75 1.11 -5.35
CA PRO A 88 3.00 0.58 -6.50
C PRO A 88 3.41 -0.85 -6.80
N ASP A 89 2.47 -1.64 -7.32
CA ASP A 89 2.69 -3.03 -7.68
C ASP A 89 2.02 -3.30 -9.03
N LYS A 90 2.60 -4.18 -9.81
CA LYS A 90 2.04 -4.52 -11.11
C LYS A 90 0.99 -5.62 -11.03
#